data_1ee66d58ecc8e1775fb7eeaafe4ca0f7
#
_entry.id   1ee66d58ecc8e1775fb7eeaafe4ca0f7
#
_cell.length_a   1.000
_cell.length_b   1.000
_cell.length_c   1.000
_cell.angle_alpha   90.00
_cell.angle_beta   90.00
_cell.angle_gamma   90.00
#
_symmetry.space_group_name_H-M   'P 1'
#
loop_
_entity.id
_entity.type
_entity.pdbx_description
1 polymer ?
#
loop_
_entity_poly.entity_id
_entity_poly.type
_entity_poly.pdbx_seq_one_letter_code
_entity_poly.pdbx_strand_id
1 'polypeptide(L)'
;MKKQLNIKKLILLNLPYILMGLFSTNFGEAWRMAVGADASAKMLSFFSTLPVALASWWPSLHPLDLLVGLCCGGGLRLAVYLKSKNAKKYRHGMEYGSARWGTHEDITPYIDPVFQNNVILTKTESLTMNSRPKDPKTARNKNVLVIGGSGSGKTRFWLKPNLMQMHSSYVVTDPKGTILVECGKMLQRGAPKLGKDGKPMKDKHGKVIYEPYRIKVLNTINFKKSMHYNPFAYIHSEKDILKLVTTLIANTKGEGKAGDDFWVKAETLLYCALIGYIHYEAPVEEQNFSTLIEFINAMEVREDDEEFKNPVDLMFDALEAEKPNHFAVRQYKKYKLAAGKTAKSILISCGARLAVFDIAELREVTAYDELELDTLGDRKTALFLIMSDTDDSFNFLISMCYTQLFNLLCEKADDVYGGRLPVHVRCLIDECANIGQIPKLEKLVATIRSREISACLVLQAQSQLKAIYKDNADTIIGNMDTSIFLGGKEPTTLKELAAVLGKETIDTYNTGESRGRETSHSLNYQKLGKELMSQDELATMDGNKCILQLRGVRPFLSDKYDITKHPNFKYTADADDKNAFDIEAFLSARLKLKPNEVCDVYEVDTKGA
;
A
#
# COMPACT_ATOMS: atom_id res chain seq x y z
N MET A 1 -15.10 28.68 13.89
CA MET A 1 -16.51 28.35 14.28
C MET A 1 -16.82 28.95 15.64
N LYS A 2 -17.68 29.99 15.72
CA LYS A 2 -18.16 30.55 17.00
C LYS A 2 -19.05 29.48 17.65
N LYS A 3 -18.65 28.95 18.82
CA LYS A 3 -19.53 28.10 19.64
C LYS A 3 -20.76 28.90 20.03
N GLN A 4 -21.94 28.57 19.53
CA GLN A 4 -23.20 29.10 20.04
C GLN A 4 -23.30 28.73 21.52
N LEU A 5 -23.36 29.77 22.38
CA LEU A 5 -23.56 29.60 23.81
C LEU A 5 -25.00 29.09 24.05
N ASN A 6 -25.11 27.86 24.52
CA ASN A 6 -26.40 27.29 24.89
C ASN A 6 -26.77 27.83 26.30
N ILE A 7 -27.52 28.92 26.33
CA ILE A 7 -27.92 29.66 27.55
C ILE A 7 -28.62 28.74 28.56
N LYS A 8 -29.50 27.83 28.12
CA LYS A 8 -30.18 26.85 28.98
C LYS A 8 -29.18 25.95 29.72
N LYS A 9 -28.18 25.47 29.03
CA LYS A 9 -27.14 24.64 29.65
C LYS A 9 -26.26 25.44 30.62
N LEU A 10 -26.00 26.70 30.32
CA LEU A 10 -25.24 27.60 31.21
C LEU A 10 -25.98 27.85 32.52
N ILE A 11 -27.30 28.16 32.47
CA ILE A 11 -28.13 28.36 33.64
C ILE A 11 -28.19 27.09 34.48
N LEU A 12 -28.46 25.94 33.87
CA LEU A 12 -28.58 24.66 34.58
C LEU A 12 -27.27 24.29 35.32
N LEU A 13 -26.12 24.53 34.71
CA LEU A 13 -24.81 24.28 35.31
C LEU A 13 -24.48 25.21 36.48
N ASN A 14 -25.02 26.42 36.50
CA ASN A 14 -24.74 27.39 37.57
C ASN A 14 -25.84 27.45 38.63
N LEU A 15 -26.96 26.77 38.43
CA LEU A 15 -28.10 26.76 39.37
C LEU A 15 -27.71 26.42 40.82
N PRO A 16 -26.88 25.40 41.13
CA PRO A 16 -26.47 25.09 42.51
C PRO A 16 -25.71 26.24 43.17
N TYR A 17 -24.88 26.97 42.41
CA TYR A 17 -24.09 28.08 42.92
C TYR A 17 -24.93 29.33 43.13
N ILE A 18 -25.95 29.55 42.31
CA ILE A 18 -26.92 30.62 42.46
C ILE A 18 -27.78 30.37 43.71
N LEU A 19 -28.27 29.14 43.88
CA LEU A 19 -29.06 28.78 45.08
C LEU A 19 -28.21 28.91 46.35
N MET A 20 -26.95 28.47 46.34
CA MET A 20 -26.04 28.63 47.47
C MET A 20 -25.72 30.11 47.72
N GLY A 21 -25.58 30.94 46.70
CA GLY A 21 -25.42 32.39 46.81
C GLY A 21 -26.62 33.04 47.46
N LEU A 22 -27.83 32.70 47.01
CA LEU A 22 -29.09 33.20 47.56
C LEU A 22 -29.25 32.80 49.05
N PHE A 23 -28.95 31.55 49.38
CA PHE A 23 -28.93 31.10 50.79
C PHE A 23 -27.90 31.87 51.64
N SER A 24 -26.74 32.16 51.05
CA SER A 24 -25.66 32.88 51.75
C SER A 24 -25.96 34.35 52.03
N THR A 25 -27.02 34.95 51.41
CA THR A 25 -27.46 36.30 51.74
C THR A 25 -27.91 36.39 53.19
N ASN A 26 -28.49 35.34 53.77
CA ASN A 26 -28.92 35.28 55.14
C ASN A 26 -27.77 35.40 56.17
N PHE A 27 -26.55 35.00 55.77
CA PHE A 27 -25.34 35.27 56.58
C PHE A 27 -24.95 36.74 56.55
N GLY A 28 -25.17 37.46 55.46
CA GLY A 28 -25.03 38.91 55.37
C GLY A 28 -26.02 39.60 56.29
N GLU A 29 -27.27 39.15 56.25
CA GLU A 29 -28.35 39.66 57.13
C GLU A 29 -28.02 39.46 58.61
N ALA A 30 -27.58 38.25 58.99
CA ALA A 30 -27.15 37.93 60.35
C ALA A 30 -26.01 38.87 60.84
N TRP A 31 -25.02 39.12 59.93
CA TRP A 31 -23.92 40.04 60.23
C TRP A 31 -24.40 41.51 60.39
N ARG A 32 -25.35 41.93 59.61
CA ARG A 32 -25.92 43.26 59.66
C ARG A 32 -26.76 43.46 60.93
N MET A 33 -27.50 42.42 61.40
CA MET A 33 -28.25 42.42 62.63
C MET A 33 -27.36 42.34 63.88
N ALA A 34 -26.19 41.86 63.77
CA ALA A 34 -25.26 41.71 64.89
C ALA A 34 -24.78 43.05 65.39
N VAL A 35 -24.95 43.30 66.69
CA VAL A 35 -24.57 44.56 67.41
C VAL A 35 -23.31 44.26 68.26
N GLY A 36 -22.33 45.16 68.17
CA GLY A 36 -21.11 45.08 68.99
C GLY A 36 -20.25 46.32 68.85
N ALA A 37 -19.61 46.76 69.96
CA ALA A 37 -18.73 47.94 69.94
C ALA A 37 -17.41 47.64 69.20
N ASP A 38 -16.91 46.39 69.23
CA ASP A 38 -15.73 45.91 68.58
C ASP A 38 -16.03 44.73 67.65
N ALA A 39 -15.10 44.42 66.74
CA ALA A 39 -15.25 43.32 65.78
C ALA A 39 -15.45 41.96 66.47
N SER A 40 -14.83 41.72 67.62
CA SER A 40 -14.95 40.48 68.42
C SER A 40 -16.35 40.39 69.09
N ALA A 41 -16.85 41.47 69.63
CA ALA A 41 -18.19 41.53 70.22
C ALA A 41 -19.27 41.36 69.14
N LYS A 42 -19.08 41.96 67.96
CA LYS A 42 -19.94 41.78 66.80
C LYS A 42 -19.95 40.36 66.27
N MET A 43 -18.82 39.69 66.30
CA MET A 43 -18.68 38.27 65.85
C MET A 43 -19.41 37.33 66.85
N LEU A 44 -19.33 37.58 68.14
CA LEU A 44 -20.10 36.81 69.14
C LEU A 44 -21.61 37.01 68.95
N SER A 45 -22.07 38.32 68.79
CA SER A 45 -23.46 38.65 68.49
C SER A 45 -23.95 38.05 67.16
N PHE A 46 -23.07 37.88 66.14
CA PHE A 46 -23.38 37.22 64.89
C PHE A 46 -23.88 35.79 65.08
N PHE A 47 -23.24 35.01 65.94
CA PHE A 47 -23.67 33.63 66.19
C PHE A 47 -25.04 33.56 66.89
N SER A 48 -25.44 34.57 67.65
CA SER A 48 -26.76 34.62 68.26
C SER A 48 -27.87 35.13 67.28
N THR A 49 -27.51 35.96 66.27
CA THR A 49 -28.45 36.46 65.26
C THR A 49 -28.58 35.48 64.07
N LEU A 50 -27.60 34.59 63.87
CA LEU A 50 -27.57 33.63 62.78
C LEU A 50 -28.83 32.73 62.73
N PRO A 51 -29.28 32.10 63.80
CA PRO A 51 -30.52 31.30 63.78
C PRO A 51 -31.75 32.07 63.38
N VAL A 52 -31.82 33.37 63.79
CA VAL A 52 -32.97 34.27 63.47
C VAL A 52 -32.98 34.58 61.97
N ALA A 53 -31.80 34.89 61.38
CA ALA A 53 -31.70 35.15 59.93
C ALA A 53 -31.97 33.90 59.11
N LEU A 54 -31.54 32.74 59.58
CA LEU A 54 -31.76 31.44 58.89
C LEU A 54 -33.20 30.90 59.08
N ALA A 55 -33.97 31.41 59.98
CA ALA A 55 -35.40 31.05 60.13
C ALA A 55 -36.24 31.50 58.93
N SER A 56 -35.78 32.48 58.16
CA SER A 56 -36.40 32.91 56.92
C SER A 56 -35.92 32.01 55.74
N TRP A 57 -36.87 31.43 55.01
CA TRP A 57 -36.58 30.70 53.78
C TRP A 57 -36.33 31.63 52.58
N TRP A 58 -36.62 32.93 52.70
CA TRP A 58 -36.43 33.91 51.64
C TRP A 58 -35.05 34.57 51.76
N PRO A 59 -34.35 34.75 50.64
CA PRO A 59 -33.09 35.45 50.65
C PRO A 59 -33.25 36.92 51.00
N SER A 60 -32.30 37.49 51.75
CA SER A 60 -32.23 38.90 51.97
C SER A 60 -31.93 39.67 50.69
N LEU A 61 -32.74 40.66 50.35
CA LEU A 61 -32.57 41.51 49.15
C LEU A 61 -31.76 42.79 49.44
N HIS A 62 -31.22 42.96 50.66
CA HIS A 62 -30.39 44.12 50.98
C HIS A 62 -29.07 44.09 50.20
N PRO A 63 -28.62 45.24 49.61
CA PRO A 63 -27.42 45.26 48.72
C PRO A 63 -26.14 44.66 49.28
N LEU A 64 -25.88 44.87 50.60
CA LEU A 64 -24.69 44.28 51.26
C LEU A 64 -24.82 42.78 51.45
N ASP A 65 -25.99 42.27 51.72
CA ASP A 65 -26.29 40.87 51.92
C ASP A 65 -26.20 40.11 50.55
N LEU A 66 -26.70 40.78 49.49
CA LEU A 66 -26.52 40.28 48.10
C LEU A 66 -25.06 40.22 47.70
N LEU A 67 -24.22 41.13 48.15
CA LEU A 67 -22.78 41.10 47.90
C LEU A 67 -22.12 39.91 48.59
N VAL A 68 -22.53 39.59 49.84
CA VAL A 68 -22.06 38.37 50.54
C VAL A 68 -22.50 37.13 49.78
N GLY A 69 -23.76 37.07 49.33
CA GLY A 69 -24.26 35.97 48.52
C GLY A 69 -23.48 35.77 47.21
N LEU A 70 -23.19 36.86 46.51
CA LEU A 70 -22.40 36.84 45.26
C LEU A 70 -20.97 36.36 45.53
N CYS A 71 -20.32 36.83 46.60
CA CYS A 71 -18.98 36.37 46.96
C CYS A 71 -18.96 34.89 47.34
N CYS A 72 -19.94 34.38 48.09
CA CYS A 72 -20.03 32.97 48.46
C CYS A 72 -20.33 32.08 47.24
N GLY A 73 -21.34 32.42 46.45
CA GLY A 73 -21.70 31.65 45.25
C GLY A 73 -20.60 31.68 44.20
N GLY A 74 -20.02 32.87 43.94
CA GLY A 74 -18.90 33.04 43.03
C GLY A 74 -17.62 32.35 43.50
N GLY A 75 -17.31 32.46 44.80
CA GLY A 75 -16.15 31.78 45.42
C GLY A 75 -16.27 30.26 45.34
N LEU A 76 -17.46 29.70 45.65
CA LEU A 76 -17.73 28.29 45.53
C LEU A 76 -17.59 27.82 44.05
N ARG A 77 -18.15 28.59 43.11
CA ARG A 77 -18.00 28.31 41.68
C ARG A 77 -16.55 28.34 41.23
N LEU A 78 -15.76 29.31 41.70
CA LEU A 78 -14.34 29.43 41.41
C LEU A 78 -13.54 28.25 42.03
N ALA A 79 -13.84 27.90 43.29
CA ALA A 79 -13.20 26.77 43.97
C ALA A 79 -13.46 25.45 43.23
N VAL A 80 -14.71 25.19 42.82
CA VAL A 80 -15.08 24.00 42.03
C VAL A 80 -14.40 24.02 40.65
N TYR A 81 -14.32 25.19 40.01
CA TYR A 81 -13.61 25.35 38.73
C TYR A 81 -12.12 25.05 38.87
N LEU A 82 -11.46 25.61 39.87
CA LEU A 82 -10.02 25.37 40.13
C LEU A 82 -9.75 23.88 40.47
N LYS A 83 -10.61 23.28 41.30
CA LYS A 83 -10.54 21.85 41.62
C LYS A 83 -10.73 20.99 40.35
N SER A 84 -11.68 21.34 39.51
CA SER A 84 -11.93 20.65 38.21
C SER A 84 -10.76 20.83 37.25
N LYS A 85 -10.14 22.02 37.17
CA LYS A 85 -8.99 22.29 36.33
C LYS A 85 -7.74 21.52 36.78
N ASN A 86 -7.55 21.37 38.10
CA ASN A 86 -6.42 20.67 38.70
C ASN A 86 -6.71 19.19 38.99
N ALA A 87 -7.93 18.72 38.67
CA ALA A 87 -8.26 17.30 38.83
C ALA A 87 -7.36 16.45 37.95
N LYS A 88 -6.63 15.51 38.54
CA LYS A 88 -5.88 14.50 37.80
C LYS A 88 -6.85 13.73 36.93
N LYS A 89 -6.58 13.70 35.62
CA LYS A 89 -7.39 12.94 34.66
C LYS A 89 -7.02 11.46 34.83
N TYR A 90 -7.77 10.73 35.62
CA TYR A 90 -7.67 9.28 35.69
C TYR A 90 -8.38 8.66 34.48
N ARG A 91 -7.66 7.84 33.70
CA ARG A 91 -8.23 7.04 32.62
C ARG A 91 -8.44 5.62 33.14
N HIS A 92 -9.55 5.39 33.84
CA HIS A 92 -9.86 4.06 34.38
C HIS A 92 -9.90 3.01 33.26
N GLY A 93 -9.17 1.90 33.46
CA GLY A 93 -9.08 0.80 32.50
C GLY A 93 -8.20 1.07 31.28
N MET A 94 -7.52 2.23 31.22
CA MET A 94 -6.65 2.62 30.11
C MET A 94 -5.36 3.28 30.60
N GLU A 95 -4.96 3.04 31.84
CA GLU A 95 -3.82 3.69 32.48
C GLU A 95 -2.49 3.35 31.78
N TYR A 96 -2.34 2.12 31.31
CA TYR A 96 -1.13 1.59 30.66
C TYR A 96 -1.30 1.38 29.16
N GLY A 97 -2.55 1.35 28.66
CA GLY A 97 -2.85 1.17 27.26
C GLY A 97 -4.34 0.97 27.01
N SER A 98 -4.77 1.32 25.80
CA SER A 98 -6.18 1.21 25.38
C SER A 98 -6.35 0.26 24.21
N ALA A 99 -5.36 -0.61 23.95
CA ALA A 99 -5.45 -1.58 22.87
C ALA A 99 -6.60 -2.57 23.15
N ARG A 100 -7.31 -2.93 22.10
CA ARG A 100 -8.34 -3.97 22.09
C ARG A 100 -8.49 -4.51 20.68
N TRP A 101 -8.99 -5.71 20.57
CA TRP A 101 -9.41 -6.24 19.29
C TRP A 101 -10.62 -5.49 18.73
N GLY A 102 -10.66 -5.36 17.42
CA GLY A 102 -11.77 -4.78 16.68
C GLY A 102 -13.00 -5.67 16.71
N THR A 103 -14.16 -5.06 16.55
CA THR A 103 -15.46 -5.71 16.45
C THR A 103 -16.07 -5.50 15.07
N HIS A 104 -17.13 -6.23 14.75
CA HIS A 104 -17.85 -6.05 13.49
C HIS A 104 -18.31 -4.60 13.27
N GLU A 105 -18.67 -3.89 14.33
CA GLU A 105 -19.08 -2.48 14.26
C GLU A 105 -17.94 -1.55 13.80
N ASP A 106 -16.69 -1.87 14.19
CA ASP A 106 -15.53 -1.07 13.82
C ASP A 106 -15.23 -1.16 12.29
N ILE A 107 -15.54 -2.28 11.63
CA ILE A 107 -15.25 -2.51 10.20
C ILE A 107 -16.44 -2.22 9.29
N THR A 108 -17.68 -2.31 9.77
CA THR A 108 -18.92 -2.13 8.99
C THR A 108 -18.91 -0.87 8.10
N PRO A 109 -18.42 0.31 8.56
CA PRO A 109 -18.37 1.51 7.72
C PRO A 109 -17.46 1.42 6.49
N TYR A 110 -16.61 0.41 6.41
CA TYR A 110 -15.63 0.21 5.35
C TYR A 110 -16.03 -0.89 4.35
N ILE A 111 -17.14 -1.57 4.61
CA ILE A 111 -17.63 -2.70 3.79
C ILE A 111 -18.66 -2.19 2.78
N ASP A 112 -18.57 -2.65 1.53
CA ASP A 112 -19.64 -2.46 0.54
C ASP A 112 -20.71 -3.53 0.72
N PRO A 113 -22.00 -3.18 0.68
CA PRO A 113 -23.09 -4.16 0.78
C PRO A 113 -23.06 -5.24 -0.30
N VAL A 114 -22.50 -4.93 -1.47
CA VAL A 114 -22.33 -5.88 -2.58
C VAL A 114 -21.00 -6.60 -2.41
N PHE A 115 -21.03 -7.89 -2.17
CA PHE A 115 -19.84 -8.71 -1.90
C PHE A 115 -18.73 -8.54 -2.93
N GLN A 116 -19.09 -8.50 -4.22
CA GLN A 116 -18.14 -8.38 -5.35
C GLN A 116 -17.39 -7.04 -5.37
N ASN A 117 -17.95 -6.00 -4.72
CA ASN A 117 -17.33 -4.67 -4.69
C ASN A 117 -16.32 -4.49 -3.55
N ASN A 118 -15.89 -5.57 -2.94
CA ASN A 118 -14.97 -5.54 -1.82
C ASN A 118 -13.64 -6.21 -2.12
N VAL A 119 -12.58 -5.70 -1.51
CA VAL A 119 -11.34 -6.43 -1.25
C VAL A 119 -11.58 -7.37 -0.07
N ILE A 120 -11.39 -8.65 -0.25
CA ILE A 120 -11.46 -9.63 0.83
C ILE A 120 -10.18 -9.51 1.66
N LEU A 121 -10.33 -9.24 2.95
CA LEU A 121 -9.20 -9.10 3.87
C LEU A 121 -9.06 -10.36 4.73
N THR A 122 -10.15 -10.81 5.32
CA THR A 122 -10.24 -12.01 6.16
C THR A 122 -11.59 -12.69 5.92
N LYS A 123 -11.98 -13.61 6.76
CA LYS A 123 -13.29 -14.29 6.67
C LYS A 123 -14.47 -13.33 6.85
N THR A 124 -14.34 -12.34 7.73
CA THR A 124 -15.39 -11.42 8.15
C THR A 124 -15.14 -9.96 7.79
N GLU A 125 -13.90 -9.57 7.60
CA GLU A 125 -13.51 -8.21 7.28
C GLU A 125 -13.24 -8.05 5.79
N SER A 126 -13.75 -6.96 5.23
CA SER A 126 -13.60 -6.59 3.83
C SER A 126 -13.46 -5.07 3.68
N LEU A 127 -12.92 -4.62 2.58
CA LEU A 127 -12.76 -3.20 2.27
C LEU A 127 -13.41 -2.86 0.94
N THR A 128 -14.35 -1.91 0.93
CA THR A 128 -15.01 -1.45 -0.29
C THR A 128 -14.00 -0.98 -1.36
N MET A 129 -14.27 -1.31 -2.62
CA MET A 129 -13.51 -0.77 -3.76
C MET A 129 -13.85 0.70 -4.05
N ASN A 130 -14.92 1.24 -3.46
CA ASN A 130 -15.26 2.64 -3.64
C ASN A 130 -14.15 3.56 -3.07
N SER A 131 -13.49 4.30 -3.94
CA SER A 131 -12.41 5.23 -3.58
C SER A 131 -12.93 6.55 -3.03
N ARG A 132 -14.25 6.86 -3.19
CA ARG A 132 -14.92 8.07 -2.72
C ARG A 132 -16.21 7.73 -1.95
N PRO A 133 -16.09 7.17 -0.73
CA PRO A 133 -17.26 6.89 0.10
C PRO A 133 -17.96 8.19 0.50
N LYS A 134 -19.25 8.09 0.85
CA LYS A 134 -20.06 9.25 1.29
C LYS A 134 -19.44 9.97 2.50
N ASP A 135 -18.85 9.21 3.43
CA ASP A 135 -18.05 9.78 4.52
C ASP A 135 -16.55 9.72 4.16
N PRO A 136 -15.89 10.85 3.89
CA PRO A 136 -14.47 10.90 3.57
C PRO A 136 -13.55 10.29 4.64
N LYS A 137 -14.01 10.19 5.89
CA LYS A 137 -13.26 9.59 7.00
C LYS A 137 -13.05 8.09 6.81
N THR A 138 -13.93 7.43 6.07
CA THR A 138 -13.84 6.00 5.77
C THR A 138 -13.04 5.70 4.50
N ALA A 139 -12.58 6.73 3.78
CA ALA A 139 -11.80 6.55 2.57
C ALA A 139 -10.42 5.95 2.90
N ARG A 140 -10.13 4.77 2.33
CA ARG A 140 -8.84 4.06 2.43
C ARG A 140 -8.26 3.82 1.05
N ASN A 141 -6.93 3.76 0.95
CA ASN A 141 -6.32 3.25 -0.27
C ASN A 141 -6.55 1.74 -0.38
N LYS A 142 -6.29 1.16 -1.54
CA LYS A 142 -6.47 -0.27 -1.79
C LYS A 142 -5.13 -1.02 -1.79
N ASN A 143 -4.07 -0.34 -1.34
CA ASN A 143 -2.78 -0.96 -1.13
C ASN A 143 -2.85 -1.89 0.07
N VAL A 144 -2.36 -3.11 -0.09
CA VAL A 144 -2.40 -4.14 0.94
C VAL A 144 -1.02 -4.75 1.11
N LEU A 145 -0.55 -4.84 2.33
CA LEU A 145 0.64 -5.59 2.70
C LEU A 145 0.22 -6.93 3.30
N VAL A 146 0.62 -8.02 2.69
CA VAL A 146 0.35 -9.38 3.20
C VAL A 146 1.66 -10.02 3.60
N ILE A 147 1.76 -10.40 4.87
CA ILE A 147 2.97 -11.02 5.43
C ILE A 147 2.61 -12.40 5.94
N GLY A 148 3.40 -13.38 5.54
CA GLY A 148 3.22 -14.74 6.02
C GLY A 148 4.36 -15.66 5.61
N GLY A 149 4.86 -16.45 6.54
CA GLY A 149 5.93 -17.41 6.29
C GLY A 149 5.58 -18.41 5.17
N SER A 150 6.56 -19.22 4.78
CA SER A 150 6.30 -20.30 3.81
C SER A 150 5.22 -21.23 4.34
N GLY A 151 4.28 -21.63 3.48
CA GLY A 151 3.15 -22.49 3.88
C GLY A 151 2.03 -21.79 4.65
N SER A 152 2.11 -20.47 4.95
CA SER A 152 1.04 -19.73 5.63
C SER A 152 -0.23 -19.56 4.80
N GLY A 153 -0.17 -19.91 3.51
CA GLY A 153 -1.31 -19.88 2.59
C GLY A 153 -1.62 -18.51 1.99
N LYS A 154 -0.62 -17.63 1.83
CA LYS A 154 -0.75 -16.29 1.23
C LYS A 154 -1.56 -16.30 -0.07
N THR A 155 -1.18 -17.15 -1.00
CA THR A 155 -1.85 -17.29 -2.31
C THR A 155 -3.25 -17.85 -2.16
N ARG A 156 -3.46 -18.89 -1.33
CA ARG A 156 -4.75 -19.58 -1.16
C ARG A 156 -5.78 -18.74 -0.39
N PHE A 157 -5.39 -18.14 0.73
CA PHE A 157 -6.34 -17.45 1.62
C PHE A 157 -6.56 -15.99 1.28
N TRP A 158 -5.65 -15.36 0.52
CA TRP A 158 -5.78 -13.95 0.22
C TRP A 158 -5.70 -13.61 -1.28
N LEU A 159 -4.64 -14.02 -2.00
CA LEU A 159 -4.44 -13.61 -3.38
C LEU A 159 -5.53 -14.13 -4.32
N LYS A 160 -5.74 -15.46 -4.36
CA LYS A 160 -6.76 -16.07 -5.22
C LYS A 160 -8.18 -15.59 -4.90
N PRO A 161 -8.65 -15.50 -3.63
CA PRO A 161 -9.97 -14.93 -3.34
C PRO A 161 -10.17 -13.53 -3.90
N ASN A 162 -9.13 -12.67 -3.83
CA ASN A 162 -9.18 -11.33 -4.39
C ASN A 162 -9.15 -11.31 -5.92
N LEU A 163 -8.45 -12.23 -6.56
CA LEU A 163 -8.49 -12.40 -8.01
C LEU A 163 -9.88 -12.89 -8.47
N MET A 164 -10.51 -13.77 -7.70
CA MET A 164 -11.86 -14.29 -7.98
C MET A 164 -12.97 -13.24 -7.84
N GLN A 165 -12.71 -12.09 -7.19
CA GLN A 165 -13.67 -10.98 -7.13
C GLN A 165 -13.96 -10.35 -8.50
N MET A 166 -13.01 -10.39 -9.42
CA MET A 166 -13.17 -9.94 -10.82
C MET A 166 -13.72 -8.51 -11.01
N HIS A 167 -13.46 -7.60 -10.04
CA HIS A 167 -13.94 -6.22 -10.11
C HIS A 167 -12.99 -5.25 -10.82
N SER A 168 -11.72 -5.60 -10.99
CA SER A 168 -10.63 -4.75 -11.48
C SER A 168 -9.89 -5.40 -12.63
N SER A 169 -9.03 -4.68 -13.32
CA SER A 169 -7.91 -5.29 -14.04
C SER A 169 -6.87 -5.76 -13.03
N TYR A 170 -6.19 -6.84 -13.35
CA TYR A 170 -5.20 -7.44 -12.45
C TYR A 170 -3.84 -7.58 -13.13
N VAL A 171 -2.79 -7.27 -12.40
CA VAL A 171 -1.42 -7.65 -12.74
C VAL A 171 -0.96 -8.58 -11.62
N VAL A 172 -0.70 -9.82 -11.96
CA VAL A 172 -0.43 -10.88 -11.00
C VAL A 172 0.98 -11.39 -11.19
N THR A 173 1.84 -11.24 -10.19
CA THR A 173 3.10 -11.98 -10.16
C THR A 173 2.80 -13.41 -9.73
N ASP A 174 3.22 -14.38 -10.53
CA ASP A 174 2.93 -15.80 -10.34
C ASP A 174 4.23 -16.60 -10.26
N PRO A 175 4.76 -16.87 -9.05
CA PRO A 175 6.08 -17.48 -8.86
C PRO A 175 6.23 -18.93 -9.37
N LYS A 176 5.22 -19.51 -9.95
CA LYS A 176 5.26 -20.89 -10.49
C LYS A 176 4.40 -21.10 -11.73
N GLY A 177 3.64 -20.09 -12.11
CA GLY A 177 2.64 -20.22 -13.17
C GLY A 177 1.36 -20.93 -12.74
N THR A 178 1.23 -21.28 -11.45
CA THR A 178 0.08 -22.05 -10.95
C THR A 178 -1.19 -21.20 -10.84
N ILE A 179 -1.07 -19.90 -10.52
CA ILE A 179 -2.22 -19.00 -10.38
C ILE A 179 -2.94 -18.84 -11.71
N LEU A 180 -2.17 -18.70 -12.82
CA LEU A 180 -2.74 -18.64 -14.16
C LEU A 180 -3.47 -19.94 -14.52
N VAL A 181 -2.85 -21.10 -14.28
CA VAL A 181 -3.47 -22.40 -14.57
C VAL A 181 -4.76 -22.57 -13.79
N GLU A 182 -4.77 -22.19 -12.52
CA GLU A 182 -5.92 -22.39 -11.63
C GLU A 182 -7.06 -21.39 -11.86
N CYS A 183 -6.76 -20.14 -12.22
CA CYS A 183 -7.75 -19.06 -12.31
C CYS A 183 -7.98 -18.54 -13.74
N GLY A 184 -7.11 -18.85 -14.70
CA GLY A 184 -7.14 -18.26 -16.04
C GLY A 184 -8.44 -18.52 -16.80
N LYS A 185 -8.96 -19.74 -16.76
CA LYS A 185 -10.22 -20.09 -17.44
C LYS A 185 -11.45 -19.40 -16.83
N MET A 186 -11.44 -19.21 -15.50
CA MET A 186 -12.46 -18.42 -14.80
C MET A 186 -12.43 -16.94 -15.28
N LEU A 187 -11.26 -16.35 -15.40
CA LEU A 187 -11.08 -14.98 -15.90
C LEU A 187 -11.46 -14.86 -17.38
N GLN A 188 -11.10 -15.84 -18.21
CA GLN A 188 -11.50 -15.90 -19.61
C GLN A 188 -13.03 -15.97 -19.79
N ARG A 189 -13.72 -16.66 -18.87
CA ARG A 189 -15.19 -16.64 -18.81
C ARG A 189 -15.70 -15.26 -18.40
N GLY A 190 -15.06 -14.60 -17.45
CA GLY A 190 -15.39 -13.30 -16.92
C GLY A 190 -16.49 -13.28 -15.86
N ALA A 191 -16.71 -12.08 -15.30
CA ALA A 191 -17.79 -11.81 -14.37
C ALA A 191 -19.11 -11.49 -15.08
N PRO A 192 -20.28 -11.77 -14.45
CA PRO A 192 -21.55 -11.26 -14.97
C PRO A 192 -21.52 -9.72 -15.06
N LYS A 193 -21.89 -9.19 -16.20
CA LYS A 193 -22.06 -7.74 -16.36
C LYS A 193 -23.24 -7.27 -15.51
N LEU A 194 -23.00 -6.35 -14.59
CA LEU A 194 -24.04 -5.83 -13.70
C LEU A 194 -24.71 -4.59 -14.30
N GLY A 195 -26.01 -4.49 -14.16
CA GLY A 195 -26.78 -3.29 -14.45
C GLY A 195 -26.61 -2.22 -13.35
N LYS A 196 -27.22 -1.06 -13.55
CA LYS A 196 -27.24 0.04 -12.57
C LYS A 196 -27.90 -0.36 -11.23
N ASP A 197 -28.75 -1.38 -11.26
CA ASP A 197 -29.46 -1.97 -10.12
C ASP A 197 -28.64 -3.05 -9.39
N GLY A 198 -27.40 -3.30 -9.83
CA GLY A 198 -26.51 -4.33 -9.27
C GLY A 198 -26.89 -5.77 -9.66
N LYS A 199 -27.88 -5.97 -10.52
CA LYS A 199 -28.28 -7.31 -10.99
C LYS A 199 -27.57 -7.68 -12.29
N PRO A 200 -27.32 -8.99 -12.54
CA PRO A 200 -26.76 -9.45 -13.80
C PRO A 200 -27.60 -9.03 -15.00
N MET A 201 -27.00 -8.38 -15.98
CA MET A 201 -27.63 -8.06 -17.25
C MET A 201 -27.87 -9.33 -18.05
N LYS A 202 -29.03 -9.40 -18.72
CA LYS A 202 -29.40 -10.50 -19.60
C LYS A 202 -29.52 -10.03 -21.02
N ASP A 203 -29.18 -10.90 -21.96
CA ASP A 203 -29.38 -10.68 -23.39
C ASP A 203 -30.87 -10.80 -23.79
N LYS A 204 -31.17 -10.62 -25.10
CA LYS A 204 -32.53 -10.75 -25.67
C LYS A 204 -33.15 -12.13 -25.48
N HIS A 205 -32.34 -13.15 -25.13
CA HIS A 205 -32.75 -14.55 -24.89
C HIS A 205 -32.80 -14.89 -23.41
N GLY A 206 -32.65 -13.92 -22.50
CA GLY A 206 -32.67 -14.13 -21.06
C GLY A 206 -31.37 -14.68 -20.47
N LYS A 207 -30.32 -14.82 -21.27
CA LYS A 207 -29.02 -15.35 -20.87
C LYS A 207 -28.17 -14.27 -20.23
N VAL A 208 -27.48 -14.57 -19.14
CA VAL A 208 -26.58 -13.63 -18.45
C VAL A 208 -25.41 -13.24 -19.37
N ILE A 209 -25.18 -11.94 -19.52
CA ILE A 209 -24.04 -11.40 -20.26
C ILE A 209 -22.82 -11.42 -19.35
N TYR A 210 -21.73 -12.04 -19.79
CA TYR A 210 -20.44 -12.06 -19.11
C TYR A 210 -19.48 -11.07 -19.75
N GLU A 211 -18.58 -10.50 -18.96
CA GLU A 211 -17.53 -9.59 -19.39
C GLU A 211 -16.17 -10.29 -19.22
N PRO A 212 -15.66 -10.93 -20.30
CA PRO A 212 -14.42 -11.72 -20.25
C PRO A 212 -13.21 -10.81 -20.05
N TYR A 213 -12.21 -11.33 -19.34
CA TYR A 213 -10.91 -10.69 -19.25
C TYR A 213 -10.07 -10.95 -20.50
N ARG A 214 -9.33 -9.94 -20.92
CA ARG A 214 -8.23 -10.12 -21.83
C ARG A 214 -7.04 -10.67 -21.05
N ILE A 215 -6.61 -11.89 -21.35
CA ILE A 215 -5.48 -12.55 -20.70
C ILE A 215 -4.20 -12.16 -21.42
N LYS A 216 -3.19 -11.74 -20.68
CA LYS A 216 -1.81 -11.46 -21.12
C LYS A 216 -0.86 -12.24 -20.25
N VAL A 217 0.24 -12.74 -20.83
CA VAL A 217 1.19 -13.61 -20.13
C VAL A 217 2.62 -13.22 -20.51
N LEU A 218 3.43 -12.90 -19.52
CA LEU A 218 4.88 -12.82 -19.64
C LEU A 218 5.47 -13.94 -18.76
N ASN A 219 6.14 -14.91 -19.38
CA ASN A 219 6.65 -16.09 -18.69
C ASN A 219 8.17 -16.16 -18.83
N THR A 220 8.87 -15.89 -17.72
CA THR A 220 10.34 -15.94 -17.68
C THR A 220 10.90 -17.31 -17.26
N ILE A 221 10.04 -18.27 -16.90
CA ILE A 221 10.44 -19.65 -16.64
C ILE A 221 10.55 -20.43 -17.97
N ASN A 222 9.59 -20.20 -18.87
CA ASN A 222 9.55 -20.85 -20.17
C ASN A 222 9.10 -19.85 -21.22
N PHE A 223 10.05 -19.28 -21.95
CA PHE A 223 9.79 -18.25 -22.95
C PHE A 223 8.88 -18.71 -24.09
N LYS A 224 8.85 -20.01 -24.43
CA LYS A 224 7.93 -20.57 -25.43
C LYS A 224 6.46 -20.49 -25.01
N LYS A 225 6.20 -20.31 -23.72
CA LYS A 225 4.85 -20.12 -23.15
C LYS A 225 4.61 -18.66 -22.73
N SER A 226 5.26 -17.72 -23.42
CA SER A 226 5.17 -16.29 -23.18
C SER A 226 4.59 -15.55 -24.37
N MET A 227 3.95 -14.42 -24.11
CA MET A 227 3.77 -13.35 -25.08
C MET A 227 5.02 -12.48 -25.10
N HIS A 228 5.18 -11.71 -26.16
CA HIS A 228 6.31 -10.83 -26.34
C HIS A 228 6.13 -9.53 -25.52
N TYR A 229 7.23 -9.08 -24.95
CA TYR A 229 7.31 -7.83 -24.20
C TYR A 229 8.56 -7.07 -24.64
N ASN A 230 8.34 -6.00 -25.39
CA ASN A 230 9.42 -5.12 -25.81
C ASN A 230 9.38 -3.80 -25.02
N PRO A 231 10.33 -3.56 -24.10
CA PRO A 231 10.39 -2.31 -23.35
C PRO A 231 10.56 -1.05 -24.20
N PHE A 232 11.10 -1.15 -25.40
CA PHE A 232 11.23 0.01 -26.31
C PHE A 232 9.89 0.51 -26.83
N ALA A 233 8.88 -0.34 -26.96
CA ALA A 233 7.54 0.03 -27.39
C ALA A 233 6.85 1.04 -26.45
N TYR A 234 7.35 1.20 -25.23
CA TYR A 234 6.81 2.10 -24.20
C TYR A 234 7.68 3.34 -23.96
N ILE A 235 8.61 3.64 -24.86
CA ILE A 235 9.38 4.87 -24.85
C ILE A 235 8.64 5.91 -25.68
N HIS A 236 8.17 6.96 -25.02
CA HIS A 236 7.50 8.09 -25.68
C HIS A 236 8.31 9.40 -25.56
N SER A 237 9.31 9.41 -24.70
CA SER A 237 10.10 10.61 -24.41
C SER A 237 11.52 10.28 -23.90
N GLU A 238 12.41 11.28 -23.94
CA GLU A 238 13.75 11.21 -23.34
C GLU A 238 13.70 10.78 -21.85
N LYS A 239 12.62 11.14 -21.13
CA LYS A 239 12.42 10.75 -19.73
C LYS A 239 12.22 9.24 -19.59
N ASP A 240 11.56 8.61 -20.54
CA ASP A 240 11.27 7.17 -20.49
C ASP A 240 12.52 6.37 -20.78
N ILE A 241 13.39 6.87 -21.70
CA ILE A 241 14.73 6.32 -21.91
C ILE A 241 15.50 6.29 -20.58
N LEU A 242 15.54 7.41 -19.86
CA LEU A 242 16.26 7.48 -18.59
C LEU A 242 15.64 6.55 -17.52
N LYS A 243 14.32 6.40 -17.47
CA LYS A 243 13.64 5.47 -16.56
C LYS A 243 14.00 4.02 -16.90
N LEU A 244 13.98 3.65 -18.18
CA LEU A 244 14.34 2.32 -18.66
C LEU A 244 15.78 1.98 -18.25
N VAL A 245 16.74 2.86 -18.56
CA VAL A 245 18.16 2.69 -18.22
C VAL A 245 18.36 2.58 -16.71
N THR A 246 17.70 3.45 -15.93
CA THR A 246 17.79 3.42 -14.46
C THR A 246 17.31 2.07 -13.91
N THR A 247 16.21 1.55 -14.44
CA THR A 247 15.65 0.26 -14.01
C THR A 247 16.53 -0.90 -14.39
N LEU A 248 17.07 -0.89 -15.61
CA LEU A 248 18.02 -1.90 -16.10
C LEU A 248 19.25 -1.95 -15.18
N ILE A 249 19.91 -0.82 -14.95
CA ILE A 249 21.11 -0.74 -14.12
C ILE A 249 20.81 -1.15 -12.67
N ALA A 250 19.67 -0.75 -12.10
CA ALA A 250 19.31 -1.08 -10.73
C ALA A 250 19.16 -2.60 -10.50
N ASN A 251 18.67 -3.33 -11.50
CA ASN A 251 18.33 -4.75 -11.38
C ASN A 251 19.34 -5.71 -12.04
N THR A 252 20.38 -5.20 -12.68
CA THR A 252 21.46 -6.00 -13.27
C THR A 252 22.80 -5.79 -12.55
N LYS A 253 22.76 -5.29 -11.32
CA LYS A 253 23.95 -5.19 -10.45
C LYS A 253 24.30 -6.60 -9.96
N GLY A 254 25.54 -7.03 -10.18
CA GLY A 254 26.08 -8.22 -9.53
C GLY A 254 26.14 -8.05 -7.99
N GLU A 255 26.37 -9.13 -7.24
CA GLU A 255 26.43 -9.17 -5.76
C GLU A 255 27.58 -8.32 -5.14
N GLY A 256 28.29 -7.50 -5.92
CA GLY A 256 29.34 -6.60 -5.46
C GLY A 256 28.80 -5.39 -4.68
N LYS A 257 29.65 -4.81 -3.82
CA LYS A 257 29.42 -3.53 -3.14
C LYS A 257 28.94 -2.50 -4.15
N ALA A 258 28.00 -1.63 -3.74
CA ALA A 258 27.47 -0.52 -4.56
C ALA A 258 28.59 0.09 -5.39
N GLY A 259 28.51 -0.09 -6.71
CA GLY A 259 29.53 0.38 -7.64
C GLY A 259 29.71 1.89 -7.47
N ASP A 260 30.92 2.34 -7.66
CA ASP A 260 31.28 3.76 -7.60
C ASP A 260 30.26 4.55 -8.44
N ASP A 261 29.70 5.61 -7.88
CA ASP A 261 28.68 6.46 -8.51
C ASP A 261 29.11 6.94 -9.91
N PHE A 262 30.42 7.04 -10.14
CA PHE A 262 31.02 7.36 -11.44
C PHE A 262 30.66 6.33 -12.52
N TRP A 263 30.84 5.02 -12.25
CA TRP A 263 30.59 3.97 -13.24
C TRP A 263 29.11 3.91 -13.65
N VAL A 264 28.21 3.97 -12.66
CA VAL A 264 26.76 4.00 -12.91
C VAL A 264 26.35 5.20 -13.77
N LYS A 265 26.94 6.38 -13.52
CA LYS A 265 26.67 7.58 -14.33
C LYS A 265 27.21 7.43 -15.75
N ALA A 266 28.41 6.89 -15.91
CA ALA A 266 29.02 6.68 -17.21
C ALA A 266 28.26 5.66 -18.07
N GLU A 267 27.87 4.51 -17.48
CA GLU A 267 27.01 3.52 -18.12
C GLU A 267 25.67 4.13 -18.53
N THR A 268 25.07 4.95 -17.64
CA THR A 268 23.82 5.65 -17.95
C THR A 268 23.94 6.53 -19.19
N LEU A 269 25.07 7.27 -19.34
CA LEU A 269 25.30 8.11 -20.51
C LEU A 269 25.35 7.26 -21.79
N LEU A 270 26.09 6.16 -21.79
CA LEU A 270 26.21 5.29 -22.95
C LEU A 270 24.87 4.65 -23.32
N TYR A 271 24.17 4.04 -22.35
CA TYR A 271 22.85 3.46 -22.63
C TYR A 271 21.83 4.49 -23.10
N CYS A 272 21.80 5.69 -22.51
CA CYS A 272 20.91 6.75 -22.98
C CYS A 272 21.25 7.22 -24.40
N ALA A 273 22.53 7.21 -24.78
CA ALA A 273 22.94 7.54 -26.15
C ALA A 273 22.47 6.48 -27.13
N LEU A 274 22.78 5.20 -26.88
CA LEU A 274 22.45 4.10 -27.78
C LEU A 274 20.95 3.88 -27.90
N ILE A 275 20.22 3.80 -26.76
CA ILE A 275 18.75 3.64 -26.75
C ILE A 275 18.08 4.84 -27.39
N GLY A 276 18.59 6.06 -27.14
CA GLY A 276 18.08 7.27 -27.78
C GLY A 276 18.29 7.27 -29.30
N TYR A 277 19.43 6.77 -29.79
CA TYR A 277 19.66 6.60 -31.23
C TYR A 277 18.66 5.60 -31.82
N ILE A 278 18.55 4.41 -31.20
CA ILE A 278 17.65 3.34 -31.66
C ILE A 278 16.19 3.84 -31.68
N HIS A 279 15.75 4.53 -30.63
CA HIS A 279 14.37 4.99 -30.55
C HIS A 279 13.99 6.06 -31.60
N TYR A 280 14.90 6.99 -31.91
CA TYR A 280 14.57 8.13 -32.78
C TYR A 280 14.96 7.91 -34.24
N GLU A 281 15.96 7.10 -34.53
CA GLU A 281 16.55 6.99 -35.87
C GLU A 281 16.40 5.58 -36.49
N ALA A 282 16.20 4.52 -35.68
CA ALA A 282 16.03 3.17 -36.21
C ALA A 282 14.55 2.89 -36.57
N PRO A 283 14.30 2.03 -37.59
CA PRO A 283 12.96 1.54 -37.88
C PRO A 283 12.37 0.78 -36.69
N VAL A 284 11.02 0.72 -36.61
CA VAL A 284 10.31 0.17 -35.45
C VAL A 284 10.68 -1.28 -35.16
N GLU A 285 10.95 -2.06 -36.17
CA GLU A 285 11.35 -3.48 -36.09
C GLU A 285 12.71 -3.67 -35.41
N GLU A 286 13.57 -2.66 -35.50
CA GLU A 286 14.90 -2.66 -34.87
C GLU A 286 14.92 -1.99 -33.49
N GLN A 287 13.81 -1.45 -33.03
CA GLN A 287 13.71 -0.81 -31.70
C GLN A 287 13.57 -1.88 -30.61
N ASN A 288 14.65 -2.58 -30.28
CA ASN A 288 14.68 -3.65 -29.29
C ASN A 288 16.09 -3.85 -28.69
N PHE A 289 16.19 -4.78 -27.72
CA PHE A 289 17.47 -5.10 -27.06
C PHE A 289 18.48 -5.80 -27.98
N SER A 290 18.03 -6.53 -29.01
CA SER A 290 18.96 -7.16 -29.95
C SER A 290 19.80 -6.11 -30.68
N THR A 291 19.18 -5.06 -31.18
CA THR A 291 19.87 -3.94 -31.81
C THR A 291 20.79 -3.20 -30.83
N LEU A 292 20.37 -3.03 -29.57
CA LEU A 292 21.23 -2.41 -28.54
C LEU A 292 22.51 -3.23 -28.33
N ILE A 293 22.42 -4.54 -28.30
CA ILE A 293 23.57 -5.44 -28.17
C ILE A 293 24.49 -5.37 -29.39
N GLU A 294 23.91 -5.35 -30.59
CA GLU A 294 24.67 -5.17 -31.82
C GLU A 294 25.47 -3.86 -31.83
N PHE A 295 24.88 -2.77 -31.37
CA PHE A 295 25.59 -1.51 -31.19
C PHE A 295 26.76 -1.64 -30.21
N ILE A 296 26.56 -2.28 -29.03
CA ILE A 296 27.65 -2.49 -28.07
C ILE A 296 28.73 -3.38 -28.62
N ASN A 297 28.37 -4.44 -29.36
CA ASN A 297 29.34 -5.36 -29.98
C ASN A 297 30.13 -4.70 -31.13
N ALA A 298 29.51 -3.73 -31.83
CA ALA A 298 30.17 -2.97 -32.88
C ALA A 298 31.09 -1.85 -32.33
N MET A 299 31.00 -1.56 -31.02
CA MET A 299 31.87 -0.58 -30.39
C MET A 299 33.22 -1.22 -30.02
N GLU A 300 34.26 -0.82 -30.70
CA GLU A 300 35.65 -1.17 -30.38
C GLU A 300 36.38 0.06 -29.84
N VAL A 301 37.15 -0.12 -28.78
CA VAL A 301 37.99 0.94 -28.22
C VAL A 301 39.44 0.48 -28.33
N ARG A 302 40.26 1.20 -29.11
CA ARG A 302 41.72 0.99 -29.22
C ARG A 302 42.42 1.92 -28.26
N GLU A 303 43.33 1.36 -27.45
CA GLU A 303 44.08 2.14 -26.44
C GLU A 303 45.28 2.86 -27.05
N ASP A 304 45.75 2.34 -28.20
CA ASP A 304 46.92 2.78 -28.93
C ASP A 304 46.64 3.79 -30.06
N ASP A 305 45.34 4.01 -30.35
CA ASP A 305 44.91 4.94 -31.41
C ASP A 305 43.70 5.74 -30.94
N GLU A 306 43.92 6.95 -30.44
CA GLU A 306 42.83 7.85 -29.96
C GLU A 306 41.99 8.43 -31.11
N GLU A 307 42.48 8.43 -32.34
CA GLU A 307 41.73 8.89 -33.52
C GLU A 307 40.85 7.78 -34.15
N PHE A 308 41.00 6.54 -33.67
CA PHE A 308 40.21 5.41 -34.17
C PHE A 308 38.70 5.65 -33.96
N LYS A 309 37.95 5.53 -35.05
CA LYS A 309 36.47 5.59 -35.04
C LYS A 309 35.89 4.25 -35.39
N ASN A 310 35.14 3.68 -34.47
CA ASN A 310 34.36 2.45 -34.70
C ASN A 310 33.09 2.76 -35.53
N PRO A 311 32.35 1.77 -36.03
CA PRO A 311 31.15 1.98 -36.83
C PRO A 311 30.08 2.83 -36.12
N VAL A 312 29.92 2.69 -34.79
CA VAL A 312 28.96 3.46 -33.99
C VAL A 312 29.41 4.92 -33.90
N ASP A 313 30.71 5.20 -33.74
CA ASP A 313 31.23 6.58 -33.79
C ASP A 313 30.85 7.27 -35.10
N LEU A 314 31.00 6.58 -36.24
CA LEU A 314 30.67 7.14 -37.55
C LEU A 314 29.17 7.43 -37.69
N MET A 315 28.31 6.56 -37.13
CA MET A 315 26.86 6.80 -37.10
C MET A 315 26.49 8.03 -36.27
N PHE A 316 27.12 8.21 -35.11
CA PHE A 316 26.89 9.40 -34.28
C PHE A 316 27.46 10.67 -34.90
N ASP A 317 28.59 10.62 -35.58
CA ASP A 317 29.15 11.77 -36.32
C ASP A 317 28.21 12.20 -37.47
N ALA A 318 27.64 11.24 -38.20
CA ALA A 318 26.67 11.52 -39.25
C ALA A 318 25.39 12.17 -38.66
N LEU A 319 24.88 11.62 -37.58
CA LEU A 319 23.71 12.19 -36.88
C LEU A 319 24.01 13.57 -36.32
N GLU A 320 25.21 13.82 -35.80
CA GLU A 320 25.59 15.14 -35.32
C GLU A 320 25.67 16.17 -36.43
N ALA A 321 26.18 15.80 -37.61
CA ALA A 321 26.24 16.69 -38.76
C ALA A 321 24.84 17.10 -39.23
N GLU A 322 23.85 16.21 -39.14
CA GLU A 322 22.46 16.48 -39.51
C GLU A 322 21.67 17.16 -38.37
N LYS A 323 21.78 16.63 -37.15
CA LYS A 323 20.99 17.03 -35.98
C LYS A 323 21.89 17.32 -34.76
N PRO A 324 22.66 18.42 -34.70
CA PRO A 324 23.69 18.64 -33.66
C PRO A 324 23.12 18.72 -32.23
N ASN A 325 21.84 19.04 -32.06
CA ASN A 325 21.17 19.11 -30.75
C ASN A 325 20.40 17.84 -30.40
N HIS A 326 20.55 16.76 -31.14
CA HIS A 326 19.87 15.50 -30.87
C HIS A 326 20.22 14.95 -29.47
N PHE A 327 19.21 14.39 -28.77
CA PHE A 327 19.42 13.86 -27.41
C PHE A 327 20.53 12.81 -27.35
N ALA A 328 20.51 11.84 -28.24
CA ALA A 328 21.48 10.77 -28.30
C ALA A 328 22.91 11.29 -28.52
N VAL A 329 23.09 12.25 -29.44
CA VAL A 329 24.39 12.90 -29.69
C VAL A 329 24.91 13.58 -28.44
N ARG A 330 24.06 14.35 -27.72
CA ARG A 330 24.46 15.01 -26.47
C ARG A 330 24.92 14.04 -25.39
N GLN A 331 24.27 12.87 -25.27
CA GLN A 331 24.68 11.84 -24.31
C GLN A 331 25.98 11.15 -24.75
N TYR A 332 26.09 10.83 -26.05
CA TYR A 332 27.27 10.19 -26.61
C TYR A 332 28.54 11.04 -26.48
N LYS A 333 28.44 12.32 -26.75
CA LYS A 333 29.55 13.27 -26.54
C LYS A 333 30.05 13.30 -25.10
N LYS A 334 29.14 13.21 -24.12
CA LYS A 334 29.54 13.13 -22.71
C LYS A 334 30.24 11.81 -22.38
N TYR A 335 29.77 10.71 -22.96
CA TYR A 335 30.43 9.41 -22.83
C TYR A 335 31.85 9.44 -23.44
N LYS A 336 32.03 10.05 -24.61
CA LYS A 336 33.33 10.16 -25.32
C LYS A 336 34.36 11.03 -24.60
N LEU A 337 33.96 11.76 -23.53
CA LEU A 337 34.95 12.42 -22.64
C LEU A 337 35.77 11.40 -21.84
N ALA A 338 35.30 10.17 -21.71
CA ALA A 338 36.09 9.08 -21.15
C ALA A 338 37.03 8.55 -22.25
N ALA A 339 38.33 8.56 -21.98
CA ALA A 339 39.34 8.12 -22.94
C ALA A 339 39.95 6.75 -22.59
N GLY A 340 40.46 6.04 -23.58
CA GLY A 340 41.32 4.86 -23.46
C GLY A 340 40.73 3.78 -22.54
N LYS A 341 41.47 3.40 -21.52
CA LYS A 341 41.09 2.33 -20.57
C LYS A 341 39.74 2.57 -19.86
N THR A 342 39.39 3.81 -19.59
CA THR A 342 38.13 4.14 -18.93
C THR A 342 36.93 3.87 -19.84
N ALA A 343 36.98 4.28 -21.11
CA ALA A 343 35.94 4.03 -22.09
C ALA A 343 35.75 2.51 -22.32
N LYS A 344 36.86 1.77 -22.43
CA LYS A 344 36.86 0.31 -22.56
C LYS A 344 36.23 -0.39 -21.36
N SER A 345 36.54 0.08 -20.13
CA SER A 345 35.93 -0.48 -18.91
C SER A 345 34.44 -0.22 -18.82
N ILE A 346 33.96 0.99 -19.22
CA ILE A 346 32.53 1.32 -19.28
C ILE A 346 31.83 0.37 -20.28
N LEU A 347 32.41 0.19 -21.46
CA LEU A 347 31.86 -0.67 -22.50
C LEU A 347 31.74 -2.12 -22.05
N ILE A 348 32.80 -2.67 -21.41
CA ILE A 348 32.81 -4.02 -20.84
C ILE A 348 31.71 -4.15 -19.77
N SER A 349 31.55 -3.15 -18.90
CA SER A 349 30.52 -3.16 -17.86
C SER A 349 29.11 -3.15 -18.46
N CYS A 350 28.88 -2.34 -19.49
CA CYS A 350 27.62 -2.34 -20.23
C CYS A 350 27.34 -3.69 -20.91
N GLY A 351 28.33 -4.25 -21.61
CA GLY A 351 28.19 -5.57 -22.24
C GLY A 351 27.87 -6.67 -21.23
N ALA A 352 28.57 -6.68 -20.09
CA ALA A 352 28.36 -7.66 -19.03
C ALA A 352 26.93 -7.62 -18.46
N ARG A 353 26.32 -6.44 -18.34
CA ARG A 353 24.91 -6.31 -17.89
C ARG A 353 23.90 -6.86 -18.90
N LEU A 354 24.22 -6.81 -20.19
CA LEU A 354 23.35 -7.29 -21.26
C LEU A 354 23.68 -8.71 -21.68
N ALA A 355 24.67 -9.37 -21.08
CA ALA A 355 25.06 -10.74 -21.43
C ALA A 355 23.90 -11.76 -21.31
N VAL A 356 22.90 -11.50 -20.46
CA VAL A 356 21.70 -12.34 -20.39
C VAL A 356 20.91 -12.38 -21.71
N PHE A 357 21.00 -11.35 -22.53
CA PHE A 357 20.34 -11.29 -23.85
C PHE A 357 21.11 -12.06 -24.96
N ASP A 358 22.23 -12.71 -24.63
CA ASP A 358 22.86 -13.70 -25.55
C ASP A 358 21.99 -14.96 -25.68
N ILE A 359 21.01 -15.14 -24.76
CA ILE A 359 20.02 -16.21 -24.82
C ILE A 359 19.01 -15.89 -25.92
N ALA A 360 18.95 -16.76 -26.94
CA ALA A 360 18.12 -16.54 -28.12
C ALA A 360 16.62 -16.38 -27.80
N GLU A 361 16.08 -17.21 -26.89
CA GLU A 361 14.68 -17.13 -26.47
C GLU A 361 14.35 -15.81 -25.77
N LEU A 362 15.30 -15.22 -25.03
CA LEU A 362 15.11 -13.92 -24.40
C LEU A 362 15.05 -12.80 -25.44
N ARG A 363 15.94 -12.84 -26.44
CA ARG A 363 15.90 -11.89 -27.57
C ARG A 363 14.59 -11.96 -28.34
N GLU A 364 14.11 -13.18 -28.61
CA GLU A 364 12.83 -13.40 -29.27
C GLU A 364 11.67 -12.79 -28.49
N VAL A 365 11.55 -13.09 -27.20
CA VAL A 365 10.46 -12.56 -26.35
C VAL A 365 10.48 -11.04 -26.22
N THR A 366 11.66 -10.42 -26.38
CA THR A 366 11.80 -8.95 -26.30
C THR A 366 11.85 -8.23 -27.65
N ALA A 367 11.64 -8.94 -28.76
CA ALA A 367 11.74 -8.38 -30.10
C ALA A 367 10.62 -7.40 -30.44
N TYR A 368 9.38 -7.70 -30.05
CA TYR A 368 8.20 -6.85 -30.26
C TYR A 368 7.25 -6.94 -29.08
N ASP A 369 6.16 -6.12 -29.04
CA ASP A 369 5.26 -6.08 -27.90
C ASP A 369 3.88 -6.67 -28.20
N GLU A 370 3.37 -7.46 -27.26
CA GLU A 370 2.01 -7.98 -27.25
C GLU A 370 1.27 -7.67 -25.94
N LEU A 371 1.96 -7.14 -24.91
CA LEU A 371 1.35 -6.92 -23.61
C LEU A 371 0.40 -5.72 -23.58
N GLU A 372 0.66 -4.67 -24.35
CA GLU A 372 -0.16 -3.45 -24.41
C GLU A 372 -0.41 -2.88 -23.00
N LEU A 373 0.67 -2.64 -22.24
CA LEU A 373 0.62 -2.24 -20.83
C LEU A 373 -0.22 -0.99 -20.58
N ASP A 374 -0.21 -0.06 -21.50
CA ASP A 374 -0.95 1.21 -21.43
C ASP A 374 -2.48 1.02 -21.46
N THR A 375 -2.98 -0.15 -21.89
CA THR A 375 -4.42 -0.42 -22.06
C THR A 375 -5.07 -1.12 -20.87
N LEU A 376 -4.30 -1.45 -19.81
CA LEU A 376 -4.84 -2.17 -18.65
C LEU A 376 -5.88 -1.38 -17.87
N GLY A 377 -5.82 -0.05 -17.92
CA GLY A 377 -6.80 0.84 -17.30
C GLY A 377 -8.07 1.10 -18.13
N ASP A 378 -8.11 0.67 -19.39
CA ASP A 378 -9.21 0.95 -20.32
C ASP A 378 -10.30 -0.13 -20.28
N ARG A 379 -9.87 -1.37 -20.16
CA ARG A 379 -10.74 -2.56 -20.15
C ARG A 379 -10.18 -3.64 -19.25
N LYS A 380 -11.06 -4.48 -18.71
CA LYS A 380 -10.66 -5.58 -17.82
C LYS A 380 -9.66 -6.50 -18.49
N THR A 381 -8.44 -6.47 -17.96
CA THR A 381 -7.29 -7.24 -18.41
C THR A 381 -6.67 -7.96 -17.21
N ALA A 382 -6.21 -9.18 -17.40
CA ALA A 382 -5.42 -9.90 -16.43
C ALA A 382 -4.05 -10.21 -17.04
N LEU A 383 -3.03 -9.53 -16.56
CA LEU A 383 -1.64 -9.74 -16.93
C LEU A 383 -0.98 -10.65 -15.88
N PHE A 384 -0.48 -11.79 -16.33
CA PHE A 384 0.28 -12.71 -15.49
C PHE A 384 1.77 -12.58 -15.79
N LEU A 385 2.53 -12.28 -14.77
CA LEU A 385 3.98 -12.18 -14.79
C LEU A 385 4.53 -13.44 -14.09
N ILE A 386 4.79 -14.47 -14.88
CA ILE A 386 5.27 -15.78 -14.39
C ILE A 386 6.78 -15.71 -14.25
N MET A 387 7.28 -15.99 -13.06
CA MET A 387 8.70 -15.93 -12.73
C MET A 387 9.12 -17.13 -11.88
N SER A 388 10.42 -17.44 -11.86
CA SER A 388 10.95 -18.48 -10.97
C SER A 388 11.01 -17.99 -9.52
N ASP A 389 10.76 -18.89 -8.57
CA ASP A 389 10.96 -18.67 -7.13
C ASP A 389 12.40 -19.03 -6.67
N THR A 390 13.17 -19.70 -7.53
CA THR A 390 14.52 -20.19 -7.24
C THR A 390 15.63 -19.57 -8.10
N ASP A 391 15.27 -18.95 -9.23
CA ASP A 391 16.21 -18.33 -10.17
C ASP A 391 15.77 -16.89 -10.46
N ASP A 392 16.61 -15.92 -10.16
CA ASP A 392 16.35 -14.50 -10.31
C ASP A 392 16.96 -13.87 -11.58
N SER A 393 17.61 -14.67 -12.43
CA SER A 393 18.34 -14.21 -13.62
C SER A 393 17.52 -13.32 -14.55
N PHE A 394 16.20 -13.56 -14.66
CA PHE A 394 15.30 -12.82 -15.54
C PHE A 394 14.33 -11.88 -14.80
N ASN A 395 14.45 -11.75 -13.47
CA ASN A 395 13.52 -10.96 -12.68
C ASN A 395 13.61 -9.46 -12.97
N PHE A 396 14.72 -9.00 -13.55
CA PHE A 396 14.85 -7.62 -14.03
C PHE A 396 13.79 -7.25 -15.09
N LEU A 397 13.32 -8.20 -15.92
CA LEU A 397 12.23 -7.97 -16.87
C LEU A 397 10.91 -7.68 -16.16
N ILE A 398 10.63 -8.41 -15.08
CA ILE A 398 9.42 -8.22 -14.29
C ILE A 398 9.44 -6.84 -13.62
N SER A 399 10.57 -6.45 -13.02
CA SER A 399 10.76 -5.12 -12.44
C SER A 399 10.62 -4.00 -13.48
N MET A 400 11.16 -4.21 -14.68
CA MET A 400 11.05 -3.29 -15.82
C MET A 400 9.61 -3.14 -16.27
N CYS A 401 8.88 -4.26 -16.39
CA CYS A 401 7.47 -4.28 -16.73
C CYS A 401 6.63 -3.50 -15.72
N TYR A 402 6.83 -3.71 -14.41
CA TYR A 402 6.13 -2.94 -13.37
C TYR A 402 6.47 -1.45 -13.41
N THR A 403 7.74 -1.11 -13.62
CA THR A 403 8.17 0.29 -13.70
C THR A 403 7.49 1.01 -14.86
N GLN A 404 7.45 0.40 -16.04
CA GLN A 404 6.78 0.95 -17.20
C GLN A 404 5.27 1.00 -17.01
N LEU A 405 4.66 -0.08 -16.51
CA LEU A 405 3.23 -0.16 -16.20
C LEU A 405 2.77 1.00 -15.31
N PHE A 406 3.42 1.20 -14.16
CA PHE A 406 3.03 2.27 -13.24
C PHE A 406 3.17 3.66 -13.87
N ASN A 407 4.24 3.90 -14.64
CA ASN A 407 4.44 5.17 -15.32
C ASN A 407 3.35 5.42 -16.38
N LEU A 408 3.12 4.44 -17.27
CA LEU A 408 2.13 4.53 -18.35
C LEU A 408 0.71 4.74 -17.81
N LEU A 409 0.31 3.98 -16.81
CA LEU A 409 -1.01 4.10 -16.21
C LEU A 409 -1.21 5.43 -15.48
N CYS A 410 -0.16 5.95 -14.80
CA CYS A 410 -0.23 7.26 -14.17
C CYS A 410 -0.34 8.38 -15.21
N GLU A 411 0.48 8.37 -16.25
CA GLU A 411 0.45 9.34 -17.33
C GLU A 411 -0.90 9.32 -18.05
N LYS A 412 -1.38 8.12 -18.41
CA LYS A 412 -2.69 7.96 -19.08
C LYS A 412 -3.86 8.40 -18.19
N ALA A 413 -3.81 8.13 -16.89
CA ALA A 413 -4.82 8.60 -15.94
C ALA A 413 -4.86 10.13 -15.90
N ASP A 414 -3.70 10.78 -15.87
CA ASP A 414 -3.60 12.24 -15.75
C ASP A 414 -3.94 12.94 -17.08
N ASP A 415 -3.34 12.51 -18.18
CA ASP A 415 -3.40 13.20 -19.47
C ASP A 415 -4.65 12.87 -20.30
N VAL A 416 -5.12 11.61 -20.24
CA VAL A 416 -6.26 11.15 -21.05
C VAL A 416 -7.57 11.18 -20.25
N TYR A 417 -7.54 10.74 -18.98
CA TYR A 417 -8.74 10.53 -18.18
C TYR A 417 -8.96 11.56 -17.07
N GLY A 418 -8.22 12.67 -17.07
CA GLY A 418 -8.41 13.74 -16.08
C GLY A 418 -8.16 13.32 -14.64
N GLY A 419 -7.17 12.46 -14.44
CA GLY A 419 -6.66 12.04 -13.12
C GLY A 419 -7.15 10.68 -12.64
N ARG A 420 -7.92 9.91 -13.45
CA ARG A 420 -8.50 8.64 -12.97
C ARG A 420 -8.78 7.65 -14.10
N LEU A 421 -8.27 6.45 -13.99
CA LEU A 421 -8.55 5.37 -14.94
C LEU A 421 -10.02 4.92 -14.87
N PRO A 422 -10.63 4.55 -16.01
CA PRO A 422 -11.99 4.01 -16.05
C PRO A 422 -12.13 2.64 -15.37
N VAL A 423 -11.09 1.81 -15.45
CA VAL A 423 -11.02 0.50 -14.77
C VAL A 423 -9.92 0.53 -13.72
N HIS A 424 -10.24 0.17 -12.48
CA HIS A 424 -9.23 0.07 -11.43
C HIS A 424 -8.21 -1.02 -11.77
N VAL A 425 -6.92 -0.74 -11.60
CA VAL A 425 -5.84 -1.71 -11.82
C VAL A 425 -5.23 -2.13 -10.49
N ARG A 426 -5.31 -3.42 -10.19
CA ARG A 426 -4.71 -4.02 -8.98
C ARG A 426 -3.48 -4.84 -9.33
N CYS A 427 -2.34 -4.43 -8.80
CA CYS A 427 -1.11 -5.20 -8.88
C CYS A 427 -1.03 -6.13 -7.66
N LEU A 428 -1.19 -7.43 -7.87
CA LEU A 428 -1.07 -8.49 -6.87
C LEU A 428 0.33 -9.08 -6.98
N ILE A 429 1.27 -8.53 -6.22
CA ILE A 429 2.69 -8.85 -6.35
C ILE A 429 3.04 -9.95 -5.34
N ASP A 430 2.89 -11.21 -5.75
CA ASP A 430 3.31 -12.36 -4.94
C ASP A 430 4.84 -12.49 -4.95
N GLU A 431 5.43 -12.87 -3.83
CA GLU A 431 6.87 -12.93 -3.60
C GLU A 431 7.57 -11.61 -4.04
N CYS A 432 7.05 -10.48 -3.60
CA CYS A 432 7.49 -9.13 -4.00
C CYS A 432 9.01 -8.91 -3.83
N ALA A 433 9.65 -9.62 -2.94
CA ALA A 433 11.10 -9.57 -2.75
C ALA A 433 11.90 -10.14 -3.92
N ASN A 434 11.31 -11.03 -4.71
CA ASN A 434 12.03 -11.73 -5.78
C ASN A 434 11.99 -10.98 -7.11
N ILE A 435 11.08 -10.01 -7.29
CA ILE A 435 10.95 -9.28 -8.57
C ILE A 435 12.05 -8.23 -8.82
N GLY A 436 12.98 -8.05 -7.86
CA GLY A 436 13.95 -6.98 -7.92
C GLY A 436 13.41 -5.63 -7.43
N GLN A 437 14.15 -4.56 -7.69
CA GLN A 437 13.80 -3.23 -7.25
C GLN A 437 12.95 -2.50 -8.29
N ILE A 438 11.74 -2.08 -7.92
CA ILE A 438 10.97 -1.08 -8.67
C ILE A 438 11.45 0.29 -8.22
N PRO A 439 12.15 1.07 -9.06
CA PRO A 439 12.67 2.38 -8.66
C PRO A 439 11.56 3.33 -8.20
N LYS A 440 11.79 4.00 -7.07
CA LYS A 440 10.85 4.99 -6.48
C LYS A 440 9.48 4.42 -6.10
N LEU A 441 9.39 3.13 -5.77
CA LEU A 441 8.15 2.50 -5.34
C LEU A 441 7.51 3.22 -4.14
N GLU A 442 8.32 3.75 -3.21
CA GLU A 442 7.85 4.53 -2.05
C GLU A 442 7.03 5.77 -2.44
N LYS A 443 7.38 6.41 -3.57
CA LYS A 443 6.62 7.55 -4.11
C LYS A 443 5.38 7.11 -4.86
N LEU A 444 5.49 6.02 -5.62
CA LEU A 444 4.38 5.45 -6.38
C LEU A 444 3.23 5.06 -5.45
N VAL A 445 3.46 4.23 -4.44
CA VAL A 445 2.40 3.75 -3.53
C VAL A 445 1.70 4.87 -2.77
N ALA A 446 2.37 6.01 -2.58
CA ALA A 446 1.77 7.21 -1.98
C ALA A 446 0.79 7.94 -2.91
N THR A 447 0.96 7.84 -4.23
CA THR A 447 0.27 8.70 -5.23
C THR A 447 -0.72 7.96 -6.12
N ILE A 448 -0.56 6.65 -6.35
CA ILE A 448 -1.37 5.85 -7.31
C ILE A 448 -2.84 5.74 -6.94
N ARG A 449 -3.20 5.91 -5.65
CA ARG A 449 -4.57 5.81 -5.16
C ARG A 449 -5.56 6.67 -5.94
N SER A 450 -5.21 7.94 -6.20
CA SER A 450 -6.10 8.90 -6.89
C SER A 450 -6.39 8.48 -8.33
N ARG A 451 -5.51 7.69 -8.94
CA ARG A 451 -5.54 7.25 -10.34
C ARG A 451 -6.24 5.91 -10.54
N GLU A 452 -6.86 5.34 -9.50
CA GLU A 452 -7.48 4.01 -9.49
C GLU A 452 -6.46 2.88 -9.74
N ILE A 453 -5.28 3.01 -9.14
CA ILE A 453 -4.26 1.97 -9.15
C ILE A 453 -3.96 1.57 -7.71
N SER A 454 -3.72 0.29 -7.47
CA SER A 454 -3.31 -0.23 -6.16
C SER A 454 -2.22 -1.28 -6.27
N ALA A 455 -1.27 -1.24 -5.33
CA ALA A 455 -0.22 -2.22 -5.18
C ALA A 455 -0.48 -3.08 -3.94
N CYS A 456 -0.49 -4.38 -4.12
CA CYS A 456 -0.66 -5.36 -3.04
C CYS A 456 0.64 -6.16 -2.96
N LEU A 457 1.41 -5.94 -1.91
CA LEU A 457 2.71 -6.57 -1.72
C LEU A 457 2.55 -7.80 -0.83
N VAL A 458 2.94 -8.95 -1.34
CA VAL A 458 2.91 -10.22 -0.59
C VAL A 458 4.35 -10.65 -0.29
N LEU A 459 4.66 -10.83 0.99
CA LEU A 459 6.00 -11.07 1.51
C LEU A 459 6.01 -12.24 2.48
N GLN A 460 7.17 -12.87 2.65
CA GLN A 460 7.37 -13.84 3.72
C GLN A 460 7.69 -13.17 5.06
N ALA A 461 8.42 -12.04 5.02
CA ALA A 461 8.80 -11.25 6.17
C ALA A 461 9.03 -9.77 5.79
N GLN A 462 8.89 -8.86 6.75
CA GLN A 462 9.16 -7.42 6.51
C GLN A 462 10.64 -7.13 6.22
N SER A 463 11.54 -7.93 6.78
CA SER A 463 12.98 -7.81 6.53
C SER A 463 13.36 -7.95 5.06
N GLN A 464 12.60 -8.72 4.27
CA GLN A 464 12.80 -8.83 2.82
C GLN A 464 12.64 -7.49 2.10
N LEU A 465 11.61 -6.71 2.47
CA LEU A 465 11.40 -5.39 1.89
C LEU A 465 12.51 -4.41 2.30
N LYS A 466 12.96 -4.50 3.57
CA LYS A 466 14.07 -3.68 4.08
C LYS A 466 15.40 -4.00 3.39
N ALA A 467 15.64 -5.25 3.01
CA ALA A 467 16.84 -5.63 2.26
C ALA A 467 16.92 -4.93 0.90
N ILE A 468 15.78 -4.80 0.19
CA ILE A 468 15.72 -4.22 -1.17
C ILE A 468 15.66 -2.69 -1.12
N TYR A 469 14.74 -2.14 -0.31
CA TYR A 469 14.41 -0.70 -0.31
C TYR A 469 15.07 0.08 0.83
N LYS A 470 15.82 -0.58 1.72
CA LYS A 470 16.52 0.02 2.87
C LYS A 470 15.58 0.94 3.66
N ASP A 471 15.97 2.19 3.90
CA ASP A 471 15.19 3.17 4.66
C ASP A 471 13.83 3.52 4.00
N ASN A 472 13.70 3.34 2.69
CA ASN A 472 12.44 3.57 1.99
C ASN A 472 11.37 2.49 2.27
N ALA A 473 11.76 1.33 2.82
CA ALA A 473 10.83 0.26 3.15
C ALA A 473 9.75 0.71 4.14
N ASP A 474 10.13 1.47 5.18
CA ASP A 474 9.19 1.98 6.18
C ASP A 474 8.19 2.99 5.56
N THR A 475 8.62 3.76 4.55
CA THR A 475 7.73 4.65 3.79
C THR A 475 6.75 3.83 2.95
N ILE A 476 7.20 2.73 2.32
CA ILE A 476 6.31 1.84 1.55
C ILE A 476 5.27 1.22 2.49
N ILE A 477 5.69 0.64 3.61
CA ILE A 477 4.80 0.03 4.61
C ILE A 477 3.79 1.05 5.14
N GLY A 478 4.25 2.27 5.47
CA GLY A 478 3.40 3.36 5.96
C GLY A 478 2.33 3.83 4.97
N ASN A 479 2.50 3.58 3.67
CA ASN A 479 1.51 3.86 2.63
C ASN A 479 0.59 2.68 2.29
N MET A 480 0.71 1.55 2.99
CA MET A 480 -0.24 0.44 2.93
C MET A 480 -1.31 0.64 4.01
N ASP A 481 -2.51 1.11 3.61
CA ASP A 481 -3.60 1.33 4.59
C ASP A 481 -4.06 0.04 5.26
N THR A 482 -3.77 -1.10 4.63
CA THR A 482 -4.12 -2.44 5.12
C THR A 482 -2.87 -3.30 5.26
N SER A 483 -2.69 -3.94 6.41
CA SER A 483 -1.67 -4.97 6.62
C SER A 483 -2.32 -6.23 7.17
N ILE A 484 -1.96 -7.39 6.63
CA ILE A 484 -2.47 -8.71 7.01
C ILE A 484 -1.29 -9.60 7.37
N PHE A 485 -1.29 -10.14 8.59
CA PHE A 485 -0.33 -11.13 9.03
C PHE A 485 -0.98 -12.51 9.09
N LEU A 486 -0.46 -13.44 8.29
CA LEU A 486 -0.99 -14.80 8.15
C LEU A 486 -0.21 -15.86 8.97
N GLY A 487 0.70 -15.41 9.82
CA GLY A 487 1.58 -16.27 10.61
C GLY A 487 3.00 -16.33 10.06
N GLY A 488 3.94 -16.51 10.94
CA GLY A 488 5.38 -16.57 10.64
C GLY A 488 6.20 -16.53 11.92
N LYS A 489 7.52 -16.78 11.79
CA LYS A 489 8.45 -16.83 12.94
C LYS A 489 9.61 -15.83 12.83
N GLU A 490 9.57 -14.92 11.85
CA GLU A 490 10.65 -13.96 11.66
C GLU A 490 10.63 -12.89 12.77
N PRO A 491 11.72 -12.78 13.58
CA PRO A 491 11.69 -12.00 14.81
C PRO A 491 11.43 -10.50 14.61
N THR A 492 11.92 -9.89 13.53
CA THR A 492 11.73 -8.46 13.25
C THR A 492 10.26 -8.17 12.98
N THR A 493 9.60 -8.99 12.15
CA THR A 493 8.17 -8.89 11.87
C THR A 493 7.34 -9.04 13.14
N LEU A 494 7.64 -10.05 13.97
CA LEU A 494 6.91 -10.29 15.22
C LEU A 494 7.05 -9.11 16.19
N LYS A 495 8.27 -8.58 16.35
CA LYS A 495 8.55 -7.43 17.21
C LYS A 495 7.81 -6.17 16.77
N GLU A 496 7.86 -5.86 15.48
CA GLU A 496 7.18 -4.69 14.93
C GLU A 496 5.66 -4.83 15.03
N LEU A 497 5.12 -6.01 14.76
CA LEU A 497 3.69 -6.29 14.87
C LEU A 497 3.21 -6.15 16.31
N ALA A 498 3.88 -6.76 17.28
CA ALA A 498 3.53 -6.65 18.71
C ALA A 498 3.54 -5.18 19.18
N ALA A 499 4.55 -4.40 18.74
CA ALA A 499 4.65 -2.99 19.08
C ALA A 499 3.48 -2.17 18.50
N VAL A 500 3.04 -2.44 17.26
CA VAL A 500 1.93 -1.74 16.60
C VAL A 500 0.57 -2.16 17.17
N LEU A 501 0.39 -3.40 17.59
CA LEU A 501 -0.82 -3.87 18.28
C LEU A 501 -1.03 -3.13 19.60
N GLY A 502 0.05 -2.75 20.28
CA GLY A 502 0.02 -1.93 21.48
C GLY A 502 -0.28 -2.74 22.73
N LYS A 503 -0.59 -2.01 23.83
CA LYS A 503 -0.84 -2.59 25.16
C LYS A 503 -2.27 -2.35 25.62
N GLU A 504 -2.83 -3.31 26.33
CA GLU A 504 -4.06 -3.19 27.11
C GLU A 504 -3.74 -3.06 28.60
N THR A 505 -4.65 -2.50 29.34
CA THR A 505 -4.56 -2.43 30.80
C THR A 505 -5.27 -3.63 31.40
N ILE A 506 -4.56 -4.46 32.14
CA ILE A 506 -5.10 -5.62 32.85
C ILE A 506 -5.08 -5.37 34.37
N ASP A 507 -6.09 -5.86 35.05
CA ASP A 507 -6.14 -5.89 36.52
C ASP A 507 -5.48 -7.20 37.00
N THR A 508 -4.49 -7.07 37.88
CA THR A 508 -3.83 -8.20 38.52
C THR A 508 -3.90 -8.05 40.03
N TYR A 509 -3.86 -9.15 40.73
CA TYR A 509 -3.78 -9.13 42.20
C TYR A 509 -2.66 -10.06 42.65
N ASN A 510 -1.91 -9.58 43.65
CA ASN A 510 -0.92 -10.38 44.37
C ASN A 510 -1.50 -10.77 45.72
N THR A 511 -1.40 -12.05 46.05
CA THR A 511 -1.73 -12.56 47.39
C THR A 511 -0.47 -12.63 48.19
N GLY A 512 -0.41 -11.93 49.31
CA GLY A 512 0.65 -12.06 50.30
C GLY A 512 0.15 -12.89 51.51
N GLU A 513 0.82 -13.97 51.83
CA GLU A 513 0.57 -14.74 53.04
C GLU A 513 1.76 -14.49 54.02
N SER A 514 1.46 -13.90 55.17
CA SER A 514 2.44 -13.74 56.24
C SER A 514 2.20 -14.81 57.29
N ARG A 515 3.19 -15.69 57.49
CA ARG A 515 3.15 -16.75 58.49
C ARG A 515 3.83 -16.25 59.78
N GLY A 516 3.03 -15.60 60.63
CA GLY A 516 3.42 -15.24 62.00
C GLY A 516 2.54 -15.98 63.02
N ARG A 517 2.50 -15.48 64.26
CA ARG A 517 1.61 -16.01 65.31
C ARG A 517 0.12 -15.94 64.93
N GLU A 518 -0.22 -15.08 63.98
CA GLU A 518 -1.52 -15.01 63.30
C GLU A 518 -1.26 -14.96 61.77
N THR A 519 -1.95 -15.81 60.98
CA THR A 519 -1.87 -15.85 59.54
C THR A 519 -2.63 -14.67 58.98
N SER A 520 -1.96 -13.74 58.30
CA SER A 520 -2.58 -12.61 57.65
C SER A 520 -2.52 -12.78 56.14
N HIS A 521 -3.68 -12.65 55.46
CA HIS A 521 -3.79 -12.65 54.00
C HIS A 521 -4.00 -11.23 53.52
N SER A 522 -3.13 -10.73 52.64
CA SER A 522 -3.31 -9.43 51.96
C SER A 522 -3.56 -9.63 50.47
N LEU A 523 -4.57 -8.98 49.97
CA LEU A 523 -4.87 -8.85 48.53
C LEU A 523 -4.43 -7.45 48.07
N ASN A 524 -3.44 -7.40 47.21
CA ASN A 524 -2.98 -6.14 46.61
C ASN A 524 -3.36 -6.11 45.13
N TYR A 525 -4.28 -5.23 44.75
CA TYR A 525 -4.70 -5.01 43.36
C TYR A 525 -3.72 -4.09 42.68
N GLN A 526 -3.21 -4.52 41.52
CA GLN A 526 -2.31 -3.75 40.68
C GLN A 526 -2.84 -3.74 39.25
N LYS A 527 -2.60 -2.63 38.55
CA LYS A 527 -2.84 -2.53 37.12
C LYS A 527 -1.52 -2.63 36.39
N LEU A 528 -1.49 -3.43 35.35
CA LEU A 528 -0.30 -3.64 34.50
C LEU A 528 -0.69 -3.43 33.04
N GLY A 529 0.31 -3.03 32.24
CA GLY A 529 0.19 -3.01 30.78
C GLY A 529 0.64 -4.35 30.20
N LYS A 530 -0.28 -5.10 29.61
CA LYS A 530 0.00 -6.31 28.82
C LYS A 530 -0.02 -5.97 27.34
N GLU A 531 0.89 -6.51 26.55
CA GLU A 531 0.79 -6.46 25.08
C GLU A 531 -0.49 -7.17 24.65
N LEU A 532 -1.22 -6.58 23.69
CA LEU A 532 -2.48 -7.16 23.19
C LEU A 532 -2.24 -8.58 22.64
N MET A 533 -1.07 -8.80 22.04
CA MET A 533 -0.53 -10.11 21.68
C MET A 533 1.00 -10.02 21.69
N SER A 534 1.66 -10.84 22.46
CA SER A 534 3.12 -10.86 22.60
C SER A 534 3.79 -11.58 21.43
N GLN A 535 5.12 -11.44 21.31
CA GLN A 535 5.86 -12.06 20.20
C GLN A 535 5.77 -13.59 20.20
N ASP A 536 5.75 -14.21 21.36
CA ASP A 536 5.58 -15.67 21.53
C ASP A 536 4.16 -16.12 21.16
N GLU A 537 3.13 -15.36 21.57
CA GLU A 537 1.74 -15.60 21.18
C GLU A 537 1.57 -15.46 19.66
N LEU A 538 2.22 -14.46 19.04
CA LEU A 538 2.23 -14.28 17.58
C LEU A 538 2.91 -15.44 16.84
N ALA A 539 4.04 -15.93 17.38
CA ALA A 539 4.80 -17.04 16.80
C ALA A 539 4.06 -18.38 16.87
N THR A 540 3.17 -18.53 17.84
CA THR A 540 2.37 -19.74 18.09
C THR A 540 0.91 -19.61 17.67
N MET A 541 0.55 -18.52 16.97
CA MET A 541 -0.80 -18.26 16.49
C MET A 541 -1.33 -19.43 15.66
N ASP A 542 -2.59 -19.81 15.89
CA ASP A 542 -3.29 -20.86 15.12
C ASP A 542 -3.18 -20.62 13.61
N GLY A 543 -2.86 -21.67 12.85
CA GLY A 543 -2.68 -21.61 11.41
C GLY A 543 -3.90 -21.14 10.61
N ASN A 544 -5.11 -21.20 11.19
CA ASN A 544 -6.35 -20.70 10.58
C ASN A 544 -6.64 -19.23 10.93
N LYS A 545 -5.89 -18.64 11.86
CA LYS A 545 -6.03 -17.24 12.27
C LYS A 545 -5.13 -16.31 11.48
N CYS A 546 -5.53 -15.05 11.43
CA CYS A 546 -4.74 -13.96 10.88
C CYS A 546 -5.00 -12.67 11.66
N ILE A 547 -4.05 -11.75 11.58
CA ILE A 547 -4.19 -10.42 12.18
C ILE A 547 -4.34 -9.41 11.05
N LEU A 548 -5.42 -8.64 11.11
CA LEU A 548 -5.69 -7.53 10.19
C LEU A 548 -5.49 -6.20 10.89
N GLN A 549 -4.76 -5.33 10.24
CA GLN A 549 -4.62 -3.93 10.62
C GLN A 549 -5.13 -3.06 9.47
N LEU A 550 -6.06 -2.16 9.76
CA LEU A 550 -6.57 -1.16 8.85
C LEU A 550 -6.35 0.22 9.46
N ARG A 551 -5.77 1.14 8.70
CA ARG A 551 -5.44 2.49 9.16
C ARG A 551 -6.65 3.16 9.80
N GLY A 552 -6.50 3.61 11.06
CA GLY A 552 -7.54 4.31 11.82
C GLY A 552 -8.66 3.43 12.35
N VAL A 553 -8.48 2.10 12.34
CA VAL A 553 -9.41 1.10 12.92
C VAL A 553 -8.63 0.24 13.91
N ARG A 554 -9.31 -0.34 14.88
CA ARG A 554 -8.71 -1.31 15.81
C ARG A 554 -8.24 -2.56 15.05
N PRO A 555 -7.15 -3.21 15.47
CA PRO A 555 -6.70 -4.45 14.85
C PRO A 555 -7.71 -5.58 15.07
N PHE A 556 -7.77 -6.54 14.14
CA PHE A 556 -8.66 -7.70 14.22
C PHE A 556 -7.83 -8.99 14.30
N LEU A 557 -8.23 -9.87 15.19
CA LEU A 557 -7.79 -11.27 15.20
C LEU A 557 -8.94 -12.11 14.60
N SER A 558 -8.78 -12.49 13.34
CA SER A 558 -9.87 -13.10 12.55
C SER A 558 -9.45 -14.44 11.96
N ASP A 559 -10.41 -15.19 11.45
CA ASP A 559 -10.15 -16.39 10.66
C ASP A 559 -9.70 -16.00 9.25
N LYS A 560 -8.81 -16.78 8.66
CA LYS A 560 -8.47 -16.70 7.24
C LYS A 560 -9.68 -16.97 6.36
N TYR A 561 -9.75 -16.31 5.20
CA TYR A 561 -10.85 -16.54 4.27
C TYR A 561 -10.80 -17.96 3.68
N ASP A 562 -11.90 -18.68 3.76
CA ASP A 562 -12.03 -20.00 3.13
C ASP A 562 -12.37 -19.82 1.64
N ILE A 563 -11.43 -20.11 0.76
CA ILE A 563 -11.57 -19.97 -0.69
C ILE A 563 -12.77 -20.77 -1.24
N THR A 564 -13.13 -21.91 -0.63
CA THR A 564 -14.25 -22.76 -1.07
C THR A 564 -15.61 -22.08 -0.90
N LYS A 565 -15.68 -21.05 -0.04
CA LYS A 565 -16.90 -20.24 0.18
C LYS A 565 -17.09 -19.14 -0.87
N HIS A 566 -16.09 -18.92 -1.72
CA HIS A 566 -16.21 -17.89 -2.75
C HIS A 566 -17.16 -18.33 -3.86
N PRO A 567 -18.12 -17.46 -4.31
CA PRO A 567 -19.11 -17.84 -5.35
C PRO A 567 -18.50 -18.33 -6.67
N ASN A 568 -17.29 -17.84 -6.99
CA ASN A 568 -16.59 -18.17 -8.23
C ASN A 568 -15.62 -19.36 -8.08
N PHE A 569 -15.48 -19.95 -6.89
CA PHE A 569 -14.58 -21.08 -6.65
C PHE A 569 -14.85 -22.24 -7.60
N LYS A 570 -16.10 -22.56 -7.86
CA LYS A 570 -16.54 -23.64 -8.78
C LYS A 570 -16.03 -23.52 -10.22
N TYR A 571 -15.45 -22.37 -10.60
CA TYR A 571 -14.91 -22.11 -11.93
C TYR A 571 -13.38 -22.13 -11.98
N THR A 572 -12.73 -22.44 -10.86
CA THR A 572 -11.28 -22.61 -10.74
C THR A 572 -10.87 -24.06 -10.90
N ALA A 573 -9.61 -24.31 -11.26
CA ALA A 573 -9.08 -25.68 -11.30
C ALA A 573 -9.00 -26.32 -9.90
N ASP A 574 -8.87 -25.52 -8.84
CA ASP A 574 -8.96 -26.04 -7.45
C ASP A 574 -10.29 -26.75 -7.15
N ALA A 575 -11.35 -26.42 -7.87
CA ALA A 575 -12.66 -27.06 -7.70
C ALA A 575 -12.88 -28.22 -8.69
N ASP A 576 -12.38 -28.12 -9.91
CA ASP A 576 -12.49 -29.13 -10.97
C ASP A 576 -11.34 -28.94 -11.97
N ASP A 577 -10.50 -29.95 -12.15
CA ASP A 577 -9.35 -29.95 -13.08
C ASP A 577 -9.72 -29.57 -14.52
N LYS A 578 -10.98 -29.79 -14.93
CA LYS A 578 -11.50 -29.36 -16.24
C LYS A 578 -11.45 -27.84 -16.42
N ASN A 579 -11.36 -27.09 -15.33
CA ASN A 579 -11.22 -25.64 -15.34
C ASN A 579 -9.77 -25.16 -15.44
N ALA A 580 -8.80 -26.08 -15.56
CA ALA A 580 -7.40 -25.70 -15.76
C ALA A 580 -7.24 -24.91 -17.06
N PHE A 581 -6.44 -23.83 -16.99
CA PHE A 581 -6.11 -23.00 -18.15
C PHE A 581 -4.91 -23.60 -18.87
N ASP A 582 -5.10 -23.89 -20.15
CA ASP A 582 -4.04 -24.38 -21.04
C ASP A 582 -3.37 -23.20 -21.73
N ILE A 583 -2.15 -22.88 -21.28
CA ILE A 583 -1.37 -21.75 -21.80
C ILE A 583 -0.95 -22.01 -23.27
N GLU A 584 -0.54 -23.25 -23.59
CA GLU A 584 -0.06 -23.60 -24.95
C GLU A 584 -1.20 -23.50 -25.96
N ALA A 585 -2.36 -24.11 -25.63
CA ALA A 585 -3.54 -24.02 -26.46
C ALA A 585 -4.01 -22.55 -26.64
N PHE A 586 -3.91 -21.75 -25.59
CA PHE A 586 -4.30 -20.33 -25.64
C PHE A 586 -3.38 -19.52 -26.56
N LEU A 587 -2.07 -19.67 -26.47
CA LEU A 587 -1.10 -18.98 -27.32
C LEU A 587 -1.21 -19.45 -28.78
N SER A 588 -1.30 -20.77 -29.03
CA SER A 588 -1.46 -21.34 -30.35
C SER A 588 -2.75 -20.91 -31.04
N ALA A 589 -3.83 -20.71 -30.29
CA ALA A 589 -5.11 -20.24 -30.85
C ALA A 589 -5.04 -18.78 -31.37
N ARG A 590 -4.12 -17.97 -30.83
CA ARG A 590 -3.87 -16.59 -31.27
C ARG A 590 -3.12 -16.54 -32.61
N LEU A 591 -2.28 -17.51 -32.88
CA LEU A 591 -1.53 -17.63 -34.12
C LEU A 591 -2.38 -18.12 -35.31
N LYS A 592 -3.62 -18.56 -35.07
CA LYS A 592 -4.54 -18.92 -36.15
C LYS A 592 -4.98 -17.66 -36.89
N LEU A 593 -4.52 -17.53 -38.13
CA LEU A 593 -4.95 -16.52 -39.07
C LEU A 593 -6.47 -16.58 -39.23
N LYS A 594 -7.13 -15.44 -39.24
CA LYS A 594 -8.57 -15.41 -39.58
C LYS A 594 -8.73 -15.88 -41.01
N PRO A 595 -9.82 -16.62 -41.36
CA PRO A 595 -10.01 -17.17 -42.71
C PRO A 595 -9.95 -16.16 -43.84
N ASN A 596 -10.01 -14.86 -43.57
CA ASN A 596 -10.02 -13.77 -44.54
C ASN A 596 -8.75 -12.90 -44.52
N GLU A 597 -7.73 -13.25 -43.77
CA GLU A 597 -6.46 -12.53 -43.82
C GLU A 597 -5.60 -13.09 -44.96
N VAL A 598 -5.33 -12.24 -45.95
CA VAL A 598 -4.39 -12.52 -47.04
C VAL A 598 -3.00 -12.35 -46.47
N CYS A 599 -2.25 -13.45 -46.38
CA CYS A 599 -0.87 -13.43 -45.96
C CYS A 599 0.04 -13.78 -47.12
N ASP A 600 1.06 -12.96 -47.35
CA ASP A 600 2.15 -13.33 -48.25
C ASP A 600 3.02 -14.38 -47.55
N VAL A 601 2.99 -15.60 -48.08
CA VAL A 601 3.84 -16.70 -47.60
C VAL A 601 5.14 -16.68 -48.39
N TYR A 602 6.24 -16.34 -47.71
CA TYR A 602 7.59 -16.48 -48.25
C TYR A 602 8.13 -17.83 -47.86
N GLU A 603 8.37 -18.71 -48.82
CA GLU A 603 9.17 -19.92 -48.60
C GLU A 603 10.63 -19.51 -48.42
N VAL A 604 11.17 -19.68 -47.21
CA VAL A 604 12.62 -19.55 -47.01
C VAL A 604 13.27 -20.85 -47.42
N ASP A 605 14.01 -20.78 -48.49
CA ASP A 605 14.78 -21.94 -49.03
C ASP A 605 15.92 -22.26 -48.07
N THR A 606 15.74 -23.24 -47.20
CA THR A 606 16.75 -23.69 -46.21
C THR A 606 17.85 -24.59 -46.81
N LYS A 607 17.97 -24.63 -48.14
CA LYS A 607 19.06 -25.34 -48.83
C LYS A 607 20.24 -24.40 -49.07
N GLY A 608 21.02 -24.16 -48.06
CA GLY A 608 22.26 -23.39 -48.22
C GLY A 608 22.84 -22.82 -46.91
N ALA A 609 22.86 -23.60 -45.85
CA ALA A 609 23.64 -23.30 -44.65
C ALA A 609 24.41 -24.56 -44.23
#